data_551d4fd3474a398fb56c6a31bb74a52b
#
_entry.id   551d4fd3474a398fb56c6a31bb74a52b
#
_cell.length_a   1.000
_cell.length_b   1.000
_cell.length_c   1.000
_cell.angle_alpha   90.00
_cell.angle_beta   90.00
_cell.angle_gamma   90.00
#
_symmetry.space_group_name_H-M   'P 1'
#
loop_
_entity.id
_entity.type
_entity.pdbx_description
1 polymer ?
#
loop_
_entity_poly.entity_id
_entity_poly.type
_entity_poly.pdbx_seq_one_letter_code
_entity_poly.pdbx_strand_id
1 'polypeptide(L)'
;AKQLYENNSLNKNRFWALDSTSISTYSRYLDAKFGHNKQGEDLPQVNVMMMTDEKSGRPLFYEMFNGSIPDVSTIAKTFKMLLQLDVRSFVAVMDRGYYSKDNLGSIINCGYHFLVCTPHNKVKEYDSIIKEAQLSFVKGEGFNAKTKQFSFTKKHSITVKNPKTNRDNTHQIYVHVFFSASYSGKEMEILACRRDAVTKLIKEGKELDGANLDFFNKYLEKDENGNITYNTNAYVEAGQTAGLFVLLSDSINDADVAYRAYKEREAVEVCFKDLKVKMGCDRFDVSSEDSLVGKCFVEFIALSIRMLLLNIILKCKRKGYKYPTDSLEKIIHELDGISQVEYTNGFVSLMDVSKTQHQILRMFHCTIPDDYYSNNLASLRSQNSILHVNNIFDSTTHHPLII
;
A
#
# COMPACT_ATOMS: atom_id res chain seq x y z
N ALA A 1 -10.39 7.70 11.45
CA ALA A 1 -9.26 6.99 12.06
C ALA A 1 -9.59 6.47 13.45
N LYS A 2 -10.02 7.33 14.41
CA LYS A 2 -10.29 6.92 15.80
C LYS A 2 -11.38 5.85 15.91
N GLN A 3 -12.51 5.98 15.25
CA GLN A 3 -13.59 4.98 15.24
C GLN A 3 -13.17 3.66 14.57
N LEU A 4 -12.40 3.73 13.48
CA LEU A 4 -11.84 2.55 12.81
C LEU A 4 -10.81 1.83 13.71
N TYR A 5 -10.12 2.60 14.56
CA TYR A 5 -9.17 2.11 15.54
C TYR A 5 -9.87 1.36 16.68
N GLU A 6 -10.92 1.90 17.26
CA GLU A 6 -11.64 1.34 18.41
C GLU A 6 -12.32 0.01 18.09
N ASN A 7 -12.87 -0.15 16.89
CA ASN A 7 -13.49 -1.40 16.43
C ASN A 7 -12.50 -2.57 16.24
N ASN A 8 -11.18 -2.30 16.26
CA ASN A 8 -10.12 -3.30 16.12
C ASN A 8 -9.34 -3.57 17.43
N SER A 9 -9.81 -3.11 18.58
CA SER A 9 -9.05 -3.02 19.85
C SER A 9 -8.54 -4.34 20.48
N LEU A 10 -8.82 -5.51 19.91
CA LEU A 10 -8.55 -6.80 20.55
C LEU A 10 -7.22 -7.48 20.16
N ASN A 11 -6.40 -6.92 19.24
CA ASN A 11 -5.13 -7.52 18.86
C ASN A 11 -3.92 -6.69 19.31
N LYS A 12 -3.07 -7.25 20.17
CA LYS A 12 -1.88 -6.59 20.75
C LYS A 12 -0.80 -6.21 19.73
N ASN A 13 -0.76 -6.82 18.54
CA ASN A 13 0.20 -6.51 17.48
C ASN A 13 -0.55 -6.13 16.20
N ARG A 14 -0.79 -4.83 16.01
CA ARG A 14 -1.39 -4.30 14.80
C ARG A 14 -0.29 -3.83 13.89
N PHE A 15 -0.26 -4.38 12.69
CA PHE A 15 0.64 -3.95 11.64
C PHE A 15 -0.12 -3.03 10.68
N TRP A 16 0.41 -1.84 10.47
CA TRP A 16 -0.10 -0.88 9.50
C TRP A 16 0.94 -0.67 8.42
N ALA A 17 0.59 -1.08 7.21
CA ALA A 17 1.42 -0.82 6.05
C ALA A 17 1.35 0.66 5.70
N LEU A 18 2.50 1.29 5.56
CA LEU A 18 2.65 2.69 5.19
C LEU A 18 3.40 2.79 3.86
N ASP A 19 2.80 3.51 2.92
CA ASP A 19 3.45 3.87 1.66
C ASP A 19 2.82 5.16 1.09
N SER A 20 3.39 5.69 0.02
CA SER A 20 2.89 6.86 -0.66
C SER A 20 2.78 6.64 -2.17
N THR A 21 1.93 7.43 -2.79
CA THR A 21 1.81 7.46 -4.24
C THR A 21 1.74 8.91 -4.73
N SER A 22 2.23 9.14 -5.95
CA SER A 22 2.08 10.43 -6.62
C SER A 22 0.82 10.42 -7.47
N ILE A 23 0.02 11.47 -7.41
CA ILE A 23 -1.13 11.69 -8.28
C ILE A 23 -0.89 12.98 -9.06
N SER A 24 -0.79 12.86 -10.37
CA SER A 24 -0.51 13.97 -11.27
C SER A 24 -1.72 14.91 -11.43
N THR A 25 -1.48 16.16 -11.76
CA THR A 25 -2.54 17.14 -12.08
C THR A 25 -2.06 18.13 -13.15
N TYR A 26 -3.00 18.64 -13.94
CA TYR A 26 -2.75 19.77 -14.85
C TYR A 26 -2.96 21.11 -14.18
N SER A 27 -3.54 21.13 -13.00
CA SER A 27 -3.86 22.35 -12.26
C SER A 27 -2.67 22.84 -11.43
N ARG A 28 -2.63 24.15 -11.21
CA ARG A 28 -1.58 24.82 -10.43
C ARG A 28 -2.08 25.04 -8.99
N TYR A 29 -1.88 24.06 -8.13
CA TYR A 29 -2.12 24.20 -6.68
C TYR A 29 -0.82 24.53 -5.97
N LEU A 30 -0.93 25.04 -4.72
CA LEU A 30 0.26 25.27 -3.87
C LEU A 30 1.04 24.00 -3.64
N ASP A 31 0.34 22.86 -3.43
CA ASP A 31 0.94 21.57 -3.16
C ASP A 31 1.28 20.75 -4.42
N ALA A 32 0.79 21.17 -5.60
CA ALA A 32 1.17 20.53 -6.86
C ALA A 32 2.53 21.03 -7.33
N LYS A 33 3.54 20.20 -7.20
CA LYS A 33 4.93 20.49 -7.57
C LYS A 33 5.53 19.35 -8.38
N PHE A 34 6.51 19.71 -9.20
CA PHE A 34 7.38 18.72 -9.82
C PHE A 34 8.23 18.03 -8.76
N GLY A 35 8.37 16.74 -8.88
CA GLY A 35 9.14 15.90 -7.97
C GLY A 35 9.38 14.53 -8.57
N HIS A 36 9.84 13.57 -7.76
CA HIS A 36 9.98 12.20 -8.21
C HIS A 36 8.59 11.59 -8.45
N ASN A 37 8.16 11.60 -9.71
CA ASN A 37 6.85 11.06 -10.10
C ASN A 37 6.92 9.53 -10.19
N LYS A 38 6.15 8.85 -9.32
CA LYS A 38 6.09 7.37 -9.29
C LYS A 38 5.42 6.75 -10.52
N GLN A 39 4.77 7.56 -11.37
CA GLN A 39 4.17 7.13 -12.64
C GLN A 39 5.09 7.43 -13.84
N GLY A 40 6.20 8.13 -13.63
CA GLY A 40 7.14 8.53 -14.70
C GLY A 40 6.62 9.67 -15.60
N GLU A 41 5.61 10.41 -15.15
CA GLU A 41 5.05 11.55 -15.89
C GLU A 41 5.81 12.85 -15.56
N ASP A 42 5.99 13.71 -16.55
CA ASP A 42 6.55 15.06 -16.38
C ASP A 42 5.41 16.07 -16.13
N LEU A 43 4.71 15.90 -15.02
CA LEU A 43 3.61 16.74 -14.58
C LEU A 43 3.77 17.13 -13.10
N PRO A 44 3.22 18.28 -12.69
CA PRO A 44 3.06 18.57 -11.27
C PRO A 44 2.22 17.49 -10.60
N GLN A 45 2.56 17.17 -9.37
CA GLN A 45 1.92 16.09 -8.61
C GLN A 45 1.66 16.50 -7.17
N VAL A 46 0.75 15.76 -6.53
CA VAL A 46 0.55 15.75 -5.08
C VAL A 46 0.91 14.34 -4.59
N ASN A 47 1.69 14.25 -3.54
CA ASN A 47 2.01 12.97 -2.92
C ASN A 47 0.95 12.62 -1.87
N VAL A 48 0.35 11.45 -2.00
CA VAL A 48 -0.64 10.92 -1.06
C VAL A 48 -0.01 9.76 -0.31
N MET A 49 0.26 9.97 0.99
CA MET A 49 0.63 8.90 1.91
C MET A 49 -0.62 8.20 2.42
N MET A 50 -0.55 6.89 2.54
CA MET A 50 -1.64 6.09 3.08
C MET A 50 -1.13 5.07 4.08
N MET A 51 -1.91 4.83 5.12
CA MET A 51 -1.73 3.71 6.03
C MET A 51 -2.91 2.76 5.89
N THR A 52 -2.61 1.47 5.76
CA THR A 52 -3.62 0.42 5.63
C THR A 52 -3.42 -0.63 6.71
N ASP A 53 -4.50 -1.23 7.17
CA ASP A 53 -4.43 -2.45 7.97
C ASP A 53 -3.88 -3.58 7.10
N GLU A 54 -2.80 -4.20 7.53
CA GLU A 54 -2.06 -5.21 6.78
C GLU A 54 -2.94 -6.42 6.40
N LYS A 55 -3.78 -6.89 7.33
CA LYS A 55 -4.60 -8.10 7.13
C LYS A 55 -5.79 -7.90 6.22
N SER A 56 -6.43 -6.75 6.36
CA SER A 56 -7.64 -6.42 5.59
C SER A 56 -7.37 -5.56 4.36
N GLY A 57 -6.18 -4.96 4.25
CA GLY A 57 -5.88 -3.97 3.22
C GLY A 57 -6.76 -2.71 3.31
N ARG A 58 -7.51 -2.53 4.41
CA ARG A 58 -8.41 -1.39 4.55
C ARG A 58 -7.63 -0.12 4.86
N PRO A 59 -7.85 0.98 4.12
CA PRO A 59 -7.27 2.27 4.43
C PRO A 59 -7.73 2.76 5.81
N LEU A 60 -6.80 3.23 6.63
CA LEU A 60 -7.03 3.71 7.99
C LEU A 60 -6.74 5.20 8.14
N PHE A 61 -5.79 5.69 7.36
CA PHE A 61 -5.31 7.06 7.41
C PHE A 61 -4.72 7.46 6.06
N TYR A 62 -4.89 8.71 5.68
CA TYR A 62 -4.16 9.32 4.57
C TYR A 62 -3.73 10.74 4.92
N GLU A 63 -2.68 11.19 4.25
CA GLU A 63 -2.20 12.57 4.32
C GLU A 63 -1.68 13.00 2.95
N MET A 64 -1.98 14.25 2.57
CA MET A 64 -1.46 14.84 1.35
C MET A 64 -0.21 15.65 1.65
N PHE A 65 0.76 15.54 0.77
CA PHE A 65 2.01 16.28 0.82
C PHE A 65 2.29 16.95 -0.52
N ASN A 66 3.02 18.05 -0.45
CA ASN A 66 3.55 18.71 -1.63
C ASN A 66 4.37 17.72 -2.49
N GLY A 67 4.14 17.72 -3.80
CA GLY A 67 4.74 16.76 -4.73
C GLY A 67 6.26 16.75 -4.79
N SER A 68 6.92 17.82 -4.32
CA SER A 68 8.38 17.90 -4.25
C SER A 68 8.98 17.33 -2.95
N ILE A 69 8.14 17.00 -1.95
CA ILE A 69 8.62 16.50 -0.66
C ILE A 69 8.95 15.01 -0.78
N PRO A 70 10.19 14.59 -0.49
CA PRO A 70 10.57 13.19 -0.45
C PRO A 70 9.82 12.44 0.67
N ASP A 71 9.47 11.18 0.41
CA ASP A 71 8.75 10.32 1.36
C ASP A 71 9.41 10.26 2.74
N VAL A 72 10.75 10.19 2.78
CA VAL A 72 11.51 10.14 4.04
C VAL A 72 11.26 11.36 4.93
N SER A 73 10.92 12.51 4.38
CA SER A 73 10.68 13.76 5.12
C SER A 73 9.29 13.86 5.73
N THR A 74 8.36 12.96 5.37
CA THR A 74 6.96 13.03 5.80
C THR A 74 6.71 12.40 7.17
N ILE A 75 7.53 11.43 7.56
CA ILE A 75 7.34 10.55 8.73
C ILE A 75 7.14 11.32 10.04
N ALA A 76 8.04 12.25 10.35
CA ALA A 76 7.98 12.97 11.64
C ALA A 76 6.68 13.76 11.82
N LYS A 77 6.15 14.35 10.74
CA LYS A 77 4.88 15.10 10.76
C LYS A 77 3.71 14.16 10.93
N THR A 78 3.67 13.09 10.14
CA THR A 78 2.59 12.10 10.17
C THR A 78 2.44 11.44 11.54
N PHE A 79 3.54 11.00 12.15
CA PHE A 79 3.46 10.35 13.47
C PHE A 79 3.06 11.31 14.59
N LYS A 80 3.45 12.59 14.50
CA LYS A 80 2.94 13.63 15.42
C LYS A 80 1.44 13.83 15.26
N MET A 81 0.92 13.86 14.03
CA MET A 81 -0.51 13.99 13.77
C MET A 81 -1.28 12.80 14.30
N LEU A 82 -0.80 11.57 14.08
CA LEU A 82 -1.44 10.37 14.62
C LEU A 82 -1.51 10.39 16.15
N LEU A 83 -0.46 10.89 16.82
CA LEU A 83 -0.45 11.07 18.26
C LEU A 83 -1.48 12.10 18.72
N GLN A 84 -1.65 13.21 18.00
CA GLN A 84 -2.69 14.23 18.27
C GLN A 84 -4.10 13.68 18.06
N LEU A 85 -4.29 12.74 17.14
CA LEU A 85 -5.56 12.04 16.90
C LEU A 85 -5.81 10.90 17.91
N ASP A 86 -4.99 10.77 18.95
CA ASP A 86 -5.05 9.73 19.97
C ASP A 86 -5.02 8.29 19.39
N VAL A 87 -4.33 8.12 18.26
CA VAL A 87 -4.07 6.81 17.67
C VAL A 87 -2.84 6.22 18.36
N ARG A 88 -3.01 5.08 19.02
CA ARG A 88 -1.93 4.46 19.81
C ARG A 88 -1.68 3.01 19.40
N SER A 89 -0.47 2.51 19.73
CA SER A 89 -0.15 1.08 19.75
C SER A 89 -0.32 0.35 18.41
N PHE A 90 0.51 0.67 17.43
CA PHE A 90 0.68 -0.12 16.20
C PHE A 90 2.15 -0.21 15.78
N VAL A 91 2.46 -1.14 14.89
CA VAL A 91 3.76 -1.29 14.24
C VAL A 91 3.63 -0.76 12.82
N ALA A 92 4.36 0.30 12.49
CA ALA A 92 4.41 0.84 11.14
C ALA A 92 5.32 -0.03 10.26
N VAL A 93 4.77 -0.63 9.22
CA VAL A 93 5.51 -1.44 8.25
C VAL A 93 5.81 -0.59 7.04
N MET A 94 7.09 -0.33 6.79
CA MET A 94 7.55 0.66 5.82
C MET A 94 8.59 0.11 4.86
N ASP A 95 8.63 0.66 3.64
CA ASP A 95 9.67 0.35 2.68
C ASP A 95 10.98 1.09 3.00
N ARG A 96 12.06 0.69 2.33
CA ARG A 96 13.41 1.26 2.43
C ARG A 96 13.48 2.75 2.15
N GLY A 97 12.55 3.31 1.37
CA GLY A 97 12.45 4.74 1.08
C GLY A 97 12.19 5.60 2.31
N TYR A 98 11.64 5.02 3.36
CA TYR A 98 11.35 5.71 4.63
C TYR A 98 12.45 5.58 5.69
N TYR A 99 13.48 4.77 5.41
CA TYR A 99 14.55 4.54 6.37
C TYR A 99 15.45 5.78 6.53
N SER A 100 15.48 6.30 7.74
CA SER A 100 16.55 7.15 8.26
C SER A 100 16.59 7.01 9.79
N LYS A 101 17.75 7.25 10.42
CA LYS A 101 17.85 7.22 11.89
C LYS A 101 16.91 8.23 12.55
N ASP A 102 16.75 9.40 11.95
CA ASP A 102 15.85 10.45 12.43
C ASP A 102 14.40 10.03 12.38
N ASN A 103 13.99 9.30 11.33
CA ASN A 103 12.64 8.75 11.23
C ASN A 103 12.40 7.69 12.29
N LEU A 104 13.33 6.75 12.48
CA LEU A 104 13.21 5.75 13.55
C LEU A 104 13.12 6.42 14.92
N GLY A 105 13.94 7.43 15.17
CA GLY A 105 13.87 8.25 16.38
C GLY A 105 12.53 8.96 16.55
N SER A 106 11.97 9.50 15.47
CA SER A 106 10.67 10.18 15.50
C SER A 106 9.53 9.23 15.84
N ILE A 107 9.53 8.02 15.26
CA ILE A 107 8.53 6.97 15.54
C ILE A 107 8.60 6.55 17.01
N ILE A 108 9.78 6.19 17.49
CA ILE A 108 10.02 5.76 18.88
C ILE A 108 9.61 6.87 19.87
N ASN A 109 10.00 8.12 19.59
CA ASN A 109 9.68 9.26 20.46
C ASN A 109 8.18 9.60 20.51
N CYS A 110 7.40 9.17 19.50
CA CYS A 110 5.93 9.25 19.51
C CYS A 110 5.28 8.03 20.21
N GLY A 111 6.04 7.05 20.65
CA GLY A 111 5.54 5.85 21.34
C GLY A 111 4.97 4.78 20.38
N TYR A 112 5.36 4.84 19.11
CA TYR A 112 4.98 3.83 18.10
C TYR A 112 6.13 2.85 17.87
N HIS A 113 5.80 1.75 17.20
CA HIS A 113 6.73 0.72 16.79
C HIS A 113 6.94 0.72 15.28
N PHE A 114 8.03 0.12 14.82
CA PHE A 114 8.34 0.05 13.40
C PHE A 114 8.83 -1.33 12.96
N LEU A 115 8.61 -1.61 11.69
CA LEU A 115 9.28 -2.61 10.88
C LEU A 115 9.64 -1.95 9.55
N VAL A 116 10.91 -1.79 9.25
CA VAL A 116 11.37 -1.10 8.04
C VAL A 116 12.43 -1.90 7.31
N CYS A 117 12.33 -1.94 5.97
CA CYS A 117 13.42 -2.42 5.14
C CYS A 117 14.52 -1.37 5.08
N THR A 118 15.78 -1.80 5.09
CA THR A 118 16.92 -0.91 4.92
C THR A 118 17.80 -1.37 3.77
N PRO A 119 18.41 -0.46 3.00
CA PRO A 119 19.40 -0.82 2.01
C PRO A 119 20.67 -1.31 2.71
N HIS A 120 20.86 -2.65 2.73
CA HIS A 120 21.98 -3.29 3.42
C HIS A 120 23.37 -2.80 2.97
N ASN A 121 23.50 -2.43 1.68
CA ASN A 121 24.73 -1.91 1.08
C ASN A 121 25.03 -0.44 1.39
N LYS A 122 24.10 0.29 2.02
CA LYS A 122 24.24 1.71 2.38
C LYS A 122 24.41 1.95 3.86
N VAL A 123 24.21 0.94 4.69
CA VAL A 123 24.21 1.07 6.16
C VAL A 123 25.34 0.23 6.75
N LYS A 124 26.55 0.78 6.71
CA LYS A 124 27.78 0.14 7.24
C LYS A 124 27.67 -0.33 8.69
N GLU A 125 26.79 0.27 9.46
CA GLU A 125 26.53 -0.10 10.86
C GLU A 125 26.11 -1.56 11.03
N TYR A 126 25.46 -2.15 10.02
CA TYR A 126 24.98 -3.55 10.06
C TYR A 126 25.90 -4.54 9.32
N ASP A 127 27.00 -4.08 8.71
CA ASP A 127 27.89 -4.94 7.92
C ASP A 127 28.43 -6.15 8.71
N SER A 128 28.77 -5.96 9.97
CA SER A 128 29.23 -7.05 10.83
C SER A 128 28.14 -8.12 11.07
N ILE A 129 26.89 -7.67 11.23
CA ILE A 129 25.73 -8.56 11.42
C ILE A 129 25.42 -9.29 10.12
N ILE A 130 25.49 -8.59 8.98
CA ILE A 130 25.26 -9.18 7.65
C ILE A 130 26.30 -10.26 7.35
N LYS A 131 27.59 -10.01 7.62
CA LYS A 131 28.67 -11.00 7.45
C LYS A 131 28.46 -12.22 8.35
N GLU A 132 28.07 -12.04 9.59
CA GLU A 132 27.74 -13.13 10.51
C GLU A 132 26.55 -13.96 10.00
N ALA A 133 25.51 -13.31 9.49
CA ALA A 133 24.37 -13.97 8.86
C ALA A 133 24.80 -14.78 7.63
N GLN A 134 25.63 -14.22 6.75
CA GLN A 134 26.11 -14.92 5.56
C GLN A 134 26.91 -16.17 5.93
N LEU A 135 27.75 -16.11 6.95
CA LEU A 135 28.49 -17.29 7.47
C LEU A 135 27.53 -18.36 8.03
N SER A 136 26.45 -17.97 8.70
CA SER A 136 25.41 -18.89 9.16
C SER A 136 24.69 -19.55 7.99
N PHE A 137 24.30 -18.77 6.97
CA PHE A 137 23.61 -19.26 5.78
C PHE A 137 24.45 -20.27 4.96
N VAL A 138 25.76 -20.06 4.84
CA VAL A 138 26.67 -21.02 4.20
C VAL A 138 26.70 -22.36 4.93
N LYS A 139 26.50 -22.37 6.26
CA LYS A 139 26.38 -23.60 7.07
C LYS A 139 25.02 -24.24 6.96
N GLY A 140 24.07 -23.64 6.26
CA GLY A 140 22.68 -24.13 6.15
C GLY A 140 21.79 -23.77 7.33
N GLU A 141 22.24 -22.92 8.24
CA GLU A 141 21.49 -22.50 9.42
C GLU A 141 20.41 -21.45 9.03
N GLY A 142 19.26 -21.45 9.71
CA GLY A 142 18.20 -20.46 9.54
C GLY A 142 17.35 -20.64 8.28
N PHE A 143 17.41 -21.80 7.60
CA PHE A 143 16.58 -22.06 6.42
C PHE A 143 15.14 -22.39 6.79
N ASN A 144 14.21 -21.63 6.20
CA ASN A 144 12.78 -21.88 6.31
C ASN A 144 12.25 -22.49 5.01
N ALA A 145 11.84 -23.77 5.04
CA ALA A 145 11.37 -24.51 3.87
C ALA A 145 10.05 -23.96 3.29
N LYS A 146 9.20 -23.30 4.09
CA LYS A 146 7.93 -22.73 3.62
C LYS A 146 8.16 -21.46 2.78
N THR A 147 9.05 -20.59 3.24
CA THR A 147 9.38 -19.34 2.56
C THR A 147 10.52 -19.50 1.55
N LYS A 148 11.24 -20.64 1.62
CA LYS A 148 12.44 -20.94 0.82
C LYS A 148 13.54 -19.87 0.99
N GLN A 149 13.70 -19.37 2.22
CA GLN A 149 14.65 -18.33 2.56
C GLN A 149 15.45 -18.70 3.80
N PHE A 150 16.65 -18.14 3.88
CA PHE A 150 17.42 -18.11 5.10
C PHE A 150 17.08 -16.84 5.88
N SER A 151 17.11 -16.92 7.21
CA SER A 151 16.94 -15.79 8.10
C SER A 151 17.91 -15.85 9.27
N PHE A 152 18.36 -14.68 9.71
CA PHE A 152 19.22 -14.50 10.86
C PHE A 152 18.77 -13.26 11.62
N THR A 153 18.67 -13.34 12.96
CA THR A 153 18.24 -12.20 13.80
C THR A 153 19.28 -11.92 14.87
N LYS A 154 19.63 -10.66 15.01
CA LYS A 154 20.53 -10.19 16.08
C LYS A 154 20.00 -8.92 16.72
N LYS A 155 20.13 -8.83 18.06
CA LYS A 155 19.88 -7.58 18.78
C LYS A 155 21.01 -6.60 18.50
N HIS A 156 20.63 -5.35 18.31
CA HIS A 156 21.56 -4.25 18.08
C HIS A 156 21.08 -2.98 18.78
N SER A 157 22.02 -2.11 19.15
CA SER A 157 21.71 -0.83 19.81
C SER A 157 21.82 0.29 18.81
N ILE A 158 20.78 1.08 18.65
CA ILE A 158 20.81 2.32 17.86
C ILE A 158 20.72 3.53 18.75
N THR A 159 21.45 4.58 18.40
CA THR A 159 21.38 5.88 19.07
C THR A 159 20.60 6.84 18.19
N VAL A 160 19.53 7.41 18.73
CA VAL A 160 18.67 8.37 18.06
C VAL A 160 18.52 9.64 18.89
N LYS A 161 18.42 10.79 18.23
CA LYS A 161 18.21 12.07 18.91
C LYS A 161 16.76 12.22 19.35
N ASN A 162 16.57 12.65 20.59
CA ASN A 162 15.27 13.11 21.05
C ASN A 162 15.07 14.57 20.62
N PRO A 163 14.11 14.87 19.73
CA PRO A 163 13.93 16.21 19.18
C PRO A 163 13.49 17.26 20.22
N LYS A 164 12.94 16.83 21.38
CA LYS A 164 12.50 17.73 22.45
C LYS A 164 13.63 18.11 23.38
N THR A 165 14.53 17.17 23.67
CA THR A 165 15.61 17.37 24.66
C THR A 165 16.97 17.55 24.03
N ASN A 166 17.10 17.34 22.74
CA ASN A 166 18.35 17.30 21.95
C ASN A 166 19.40 16.32 22.52
N ARG A 167 18.97 15.36 23.34
CA ARG A 167 19.83 14.32 23.92
C ARG A 167 19.76 13.05 23.10
N ASP A 168 20.86 12.34 23.07
CA ASP A 168 20.95 11.03 22.45
C ASP A 168 20.36 9.96 23.38
N ASN A 169 19.43 9.18 22.85
CA ASN A 169 18.84 8.04 23.51
C ASN A 169 19.21 6.76 22.78
N THR A 170 19.64 5.75 23.53
CA THR A 170 19.98 4.43 22.98
C THR A 170 18.76 3.50 23.10
N HIS A 171 18.39 2.88 21.99
CA HIS A 171 17.29 1.92 21.92
C HIS A 171 17.78 0.59 21.38
N GLN A 172 17.23 -0.49 21.91
CA GLN A 172 17.45 -1.84 21.38
C GLN A 172 16.53 -2.10 20.21
N ILE A 173 17.08 -2.64 19.12
CA ILE A 173 16.36 -3.09 17.95
C ILE A 173 16.75 -4.52 17.60
N TYR A 174 15.95 -5.15 16.74
CA TYR A 174 16.25 -6.41 16.10
C TYR A 174 16.62 -6.15 14.64
N VAL A 175 17.76 -6.69 14.24
CA VAL A 175 18.24 -6.69 12.86
C VAL A 175 17.97 -8.07 12.30
N HIS A 176 17.06 -8.17 11.34
CA HIS A 176 16.72 -9.41 10.65
C HIS A 176 17.37 -9.39 9.26
N VAL A 177 18.29 -10.30 9.02
CA VAL A 177 18.95 -10.49 7.73
C VAL A 177 18.31 -11.68 7.04
N PHE A 178 17.91 -11.50 5.80
CA PHE A 178 17.32 -12.56 4.97
C PHE A 178 18.14 -12.77 3.71
N PHE A 179 18.15 -14.01 3.24
CA PHE A 179 18.73 -14.37 1.94
C PHE A 179 17.79 -15.31 1.18
N SER A 180 17.60 -15.01 -0.09
CA SER A 180 16.85 -15.85 -1.03
C SER A 180 17.66 -16.13 -2.28
N ALA A 181 17.97 -17.41 -2.52
CA ALA A 181 18.69 -17.83 -3.73
C ALA A 181 17.91 -17.49 -5.02
N SER A 182 16.57 -17.56 -4.96
CA SER A 182 15.72 -17.19 -6.11
C SER A 182 15.80 -15.69 -6.43
N TYR A 183 15.82 -14.82 -5.41
CA TYR A 183 16.01 -13.38 -5.61
C TYR A 183 17.43 -13.07 -6.07
N SER A 184 18.44 -13.74 -5.51
CA SER A 184 19.83 -13.59 -5.92
C SER A 184 19.99 -13.87 -7.41
N GLY A 185 19.43 -14.98 -7.91
CA GLY A 185 19.47 -15.32 -9.32
C GLY A 185 18.81 -14.25 -10.21
N LYS A 186 17.64 -13.74 -9.81
CA LYS A 186 16.93 -12.68 -10.54
C LYS A 186 17.71 -11.37 -10.57
N GLU A 187 18.29 -10.96 -9.45
CA GLU A 187 19.08 -9.72 -9.38
C GLU A 187 20.33 -9.81 -10.27
N MET A 188 20.99 -10.96 -10.29
CA MET A 188 22.14 -11.17 -11.17
C MET A 188 21.74 -11.22 -12.64
N GLU A 189 20.59 -11.80 -12.98
CA GLU A 189 20.03 -11.78 -14.34
C GLU A 189 19.73 -10.34 -14.80
N ILE A 190 19.06 -9.55 -13.96
CA ILE A 190 18.77 -8.13 -14.23
C ILE A 190 20.06 -7.35 -14.46
N LEU A 191 21.08 -7.58 -13.61
CA LEU A 191 22.38 -6.94 -13.74
C LEU A 191 23.05 -7.28 -15.08
N ALA A 192 23.01 -8.56 -15.49
CA ALA A 192 23.57 -9.03 -16.75
C ALA A 192 22.82 -8.43 -17.97
N CYS A 193 21.48 -8.47 -17.96
CA CYS A 193 20.67 -7.87 -19.03
C CYS A 193 20.92 -6.35 -19.17
N ARG A 194 21.05 -5.64 -18.05
CA ARG A 194 21.32 -4.21 -18.07
C ARG A 194 22.73 -3.90 -18.59
N ARG A 195 23.72 -4.71 -18.22
CA ARG A 195 25.07 -4.63 -18.77
C ARG A 195 25.05 -4.72 -20.29
N ASP A 196 24.39 -5.74 -20.83
CA ASP A 196 24.32 -5.98 -22.26
C ASP A 196 23.61 -4.82 -22.99
N ALA A 197 22.51 -4.30 -22.40
CA ALA A 197 21.79 -3.16 -22.95
C ALA A 197 22.66 -1.89 -23.00
N VAL A 198 23.34 -1.55 -21.90
CA VAL A 198 24.22 -0.34 -21.85
C VAL A 198 25.42 -0.51 -22.79
N THR A 199 26.02 -1.70 -22.84
CA THR A 199 27.13 -1.98 -23.77
C THR A 199 26.71 -1.82 -25.24
N LYS A 200 25.48 -2.22 -25.58
CA LYS A 200 24.92 -2.06 -26.93
C LYS A 200 24.73 -0.56 -27.27
N LEU A 201 24.17 0.23 -26.35
CA LEU A 201 23.99 1.67 -26.55
C LEU A 201 25.32 2.38 -26.85
N ILE A 202 26.37 2.02 -26.11
CA ILE A 202 27.72 2.58 -26.32
C ILE A 202 28.28 2.19 -27.67
N LYS A 203 28.13 0.93 -28.10
CA LYS A 203 28.59 0.45 -29.42
C LYS A 203 27.84 1.12 -30.57
N GLU A 204 26.58 1.51 -30.34
CA GLU A 204 25.77 2.25 -31.31
C GLU A 204 26.07 3.76 -31.31
N GLY A 205 26.99 4.25 -30.48
CA GLY A 205 27.37 5.66 -30.37
C GLY A 205 26.28 6.55 -29.74
N LYS A 206 25.33 5.95 -29.00
CA LYS A 206 24.27 6.70 -28.34
C LYS A 206 24.75 7.29 -27.02
N GLU A 207 24.30 8.49 -26.72
CA GLU A 207 24.52 9.09 -25.39
C GLU A 207 23.79 8.29 -24.30
N LEU A 208 24.46 8.12 -23.17
CA LEU A 208 23.89 7.49 -22.00
C LEU A 208 23.15 8.54 -21.16
N ASP A 209 21.90 8.28 -20.86
CA ASP A 209 21.10 9.07 -19.95
C ASP A 209 21.29 8.65 -18.47
N GLY A 210 20.81 9.46 -17.54
CA GLY A 210 20.90 9.34 -16.09
C GLY A 210 21.19 7.93 -15.56
N ALA A 211 20.18 7.04 -15.55
CA ALA A 211 20.35 5.71 -14.99
C ALA A 211 21.34 4.80 -15.74
N ASN A 212 21.48 4.96 -17.07
CA ASN A 212 22.44 4.19 -17.86
C ASN A 212 23.86 4.71 -17.67
N LEU A 213 24.02 6.01 -17.50
CA LEU A 213 25.31 6.63 -17.15
C LEU A 213 25.76 6.20 -15.74
N ASP A 214 24.85 6.20 -14.75
CA ASP A 214 25.15 5.70 -13.39
C ASP A 214 25.56 4.23 -13.41
N PHE A 215 24.90 3.40 -14.23
CA PHE A 215 25.26 2.01 -14.40
C PHE A 215 26.65 1.86 -15.02
N PHE A 216 26.94 2.63 -16.08
CA PHE A 216 28.26 2.65 -16.70
C PHE A 216 29.35 3.02 -15.70
N ASN A 217 29.21 4.14 -15.00
CA ASN A 217 30.19 4.62 -14.03
C ASN A 217 30.45 3.64 -12.88
N LYS A 218 29.49 2.82 -12.53
CA LYS A 218 29.63 1.84 -11.44
C LYS A 218 30.21 0.51 -11.89
N TYR A 219 29.76 -0.02 -13.04
CA TYR A 219 29.98 -1.41 -13.44
C TYR A 219 30.86 -1.57 -14.69
N LEU A 220 31.07 -0.52 -15.45
CA LEU A 220 31.81 -0.56 -16.71
C LEU A 220 32.95 0.45 -16.69
N GLU A 221 34.01 0.16 -17.45
CA GLU A 221 35.18 1.01 -17.63
C GLU A 221 35.58 1.00 -19.09
N LYS A 222 36.29 2.02 -19.56
CA LYS A 222 36.97 2.00 -20.88
C LYS A 222 38.46 1.76 -20.66
N ASP A 223 39.01 0.81 -21.41
CA ASP A 223 40.45 0.58 -21.44
C ASP A 223 41.17 1.67 -22.24
N GLU A 224 42.48 1.64 -22.26
CA GLU A 224 43.32 2.59 -22.99
C GLU A 224 43.06 2.59 -24.53
N ASN A 225 42.48 1.52 -25.06
CA ASN A 225 42.11 1.39 -26.47
C ASN A 225 40.66 1.78 -26.74
N GLY A 226 39.91 2.22 -25.71
CA GLY A 226 38.49 2.58 -25.80
C GLY A 226 37.53 1.40 -25.78
N ASN A 227 37.99 0.17 -25.53
CA ASN A 227 37.11 -0.99 -25.36
C ASN A 227 36.43 -0.96 -24.00
N ILE A 228 35.22 -1.49 -23.97
CA ILE A 228 34.44 -1.59 -22.71
C ILE A 228 34.94 -2.81 -21.93
N THR A 229 35.39 -2.54 -20.70
CA THR A 229 35.80 -3.55 -19.73
C THR A 229 34.85 -3.50 -18.49
N TYR A 230 35.01 -4.45 -17.59
CA TYR A 230 34.12 -4.61 -16.44
C TYR A 230 34.84 -4.27 -15.14
N ASN A 231 34.19 -3.47 -14.32
CA ASN A 231 34.65 -3.25 -12.94
C ASN A 231 34.39 -4.53 -12.12
N THR A 232 35.40 -5.40 -12.06
CA THR A 232 35.31 -6.70 -11.40
C THR A 232 34.90 -6.57 -9.94
N ASN A 233 35.41 -5.56 -9.22
CA ASN A 233 35.11 -5.36 -7.81
C ASN A 233 33.62 -5.03 -7.61
N ALA A 234 33.04 -4.19 -8.46
CA ALA A 234 31.62 -3.86 -8.39
C ALA A 234 30.72 -5.08 -8.67
N TYR A 235 31.12 -5.97 -9.60
CA TYR A 235 30.37 -7.20 -9.86
C TYR A 235 30.49 -8.21 -8.71
N VAL A 236 31.66 -8.35 -8.12
CA VAL A 236 31.87 -9.21 -6.94
C VAL A 236 31.01 -8.71 -5.76
N GLU A 237 31.03 -7.42 -5.49
CA GLU A 237 30.20 -6.82 -4.45
C GLU A 237 28.70 -7.03 -4.71
N ALA A 238 28.25 -6.81 -5.94
CA ALA A 238 26.88 -7.06 -6.34
C ALA A 238 26.48 -8.54 -6.14
N GLY A 239 27.35 -9.49 -6.52
CA GLY A 239 27.11 -10.92 -6.31
C GLY A 239 27.04 -11.31 -4.84
N GLN A 240 27.90 -10.73 -4.00
CA GLN A 240 27.92 -10.99 -2.54
C GLN A 240 26.66 -10.47 -1.84
N THR A 241 26.02 -9.43 -2.37
CA THR A 241 24.84 -8.81 -1.78
C THR A 241 23.53 -9.20 -2.44
N ALA A 242 23.58 -9.83 -3.62
CA ALA A 242 22.40 -10.27 -4.34
C ALA A 242 21.54 -11.24 -3.52
N GLY A 243 20.24 -11.01 -3.48
CA GLY A 243 19.27 -11.80 -2.72
C GLY A 243 19.25 -11.55 -1.22
N LEU A 244 20.10 -10.65 -0.71
CA LEU A 244 20.08 -10.21 0.68
C LEU A 244 19.13 -9.03 0.87
N PHE A 245 18.37 -9.03 1.96
CA PHE A 245 17.68 -7.84 2.45
C PHE A 245 17.63 -7.83 3.98
N VAL A 246 17.51 -6.64 4.54
CA VAL A 246 17.56 -6.42 5.98
C VAL A 246 16.31 -5.69 6.44
N LEU A 247 15.66 -6.25 7.46
CA LEU A 247 14.56 -5.60 8.16
C LEU A 247 15.00 -5.20 9.56
N LEU A 248 14.60 -4.02 9.97
CA LEU A 248 14.81 -3.52 11.33
C LEU A 248 13.49 -3.38 12.05
N SER A 249 13.42 -3.81 13.29
CA SER A 249 12.27 -3.60 14.17
C SER A 249 12.69 -3.35 15.60
N ASP A 250 11.96 -2.50 16.30
CA ASP A 250 12.13 -2.27 17.74
C ASP A 250 11.31 -3.23 18.61
N SER A 251 10.34 -3.93 18.03
CA SER A 251 9.34 -4.72 18.78
C SER A 251 9.21 -6.17 18.34
N ILE A 252 9.68 -6.54 17.14
CA ILE A 252 9.57 -7.89 16.58
C ILE A 252 10.91 -8.59 16.72
N ASN A 253 10.95 -9.71 17.44
CA ASN A 253 12.16 -10.51 17.64
C ASN A 253 12.22 -11.79 16.79
N ASP A 254 11.12 -12.15 16.16
CA ASP A 254 10.98 -13.34 15.31
C ASP A 254 11.08 -12.95 13.83
N ALA A 255 12.04 -13.54 13.12
CA ALA A 255 12.28 -13.26 11.71
C ALA A 255 11.11 -13.65 10.81
N ASP A 256 10.41 -14.76 11.09
CA ASP A 256 9.28 -15.20 10.29
C ASP A 256 8.07 -14.28 10.45
N VAL A 257 7.87 -13.72 11.65
CA VAL A 257 6.85 -12.70 11.89
C VAL A 257 7.21 -11.41 11.15
N ALA A 258 8.46 -10.95 11.26
CA ALA A 258 8.93 -9.76 10.56
C ALA A 258 8.79 -9.89 9.03
N TYR A 259 9.19 -11.04 8.49
CA TYR A 259 9.09 -11.30 7.06
C TYR A 259 7.64 -11.30 6.56
N ARG A 260 6.74 -11.99 7.26
CA ARG A 260 5.30 -12.02 6.89
C ARG A 260 4.69 -10.63 6.93
N ALA A 261 4.90 -9.89 8.03
CA ALA A 261 4.41 -8.53 8.16
C ALA A 261 4.94 -7.63 7.03
N TYR A 262 6.23 -7.74 6.70
CA TYR A 262 6.80 -6.96 5.60
C TYR A 262 6.22 -7.35 4.23
N LYS A 263 5.93 -8.63 3.99
CA LYS A 263 5.29 -9.08 2.75
C LYS A 263 3.83 -8.62 2.64
N GLU A 264 3.08 -8.66 3.74
CA GLU A 264 1.69 -8.20 3.78
C GLU A 264 1.58 -6.67 3.57
N ARG A 265 2.70 -5.91 3.62
CA ARG A 265 2.77 -4.50 3.19
C ARG A 265 2.27 -4.28 1.76
N GLU A 266 2.36 -5.28 0.90
CA GLU A 266 1.79 -5.24 -0.47
C GLU A 266 0.30 -4.84 -0.48
N ALA A 267 -0.40 -4.94 0.66
CA ALA A 267 -1.79 -4.51 0.77
C ALA A 267 -1.99 -3.01 0.46
N VAL A 268 -1.04 -2.14 0.81
CA VAL A 268 -1.12 -0.71 0.47
C VAL A 268 -0.94 -0.46 -1.02
N GLU A 269 -0.11 -1.27 -1.69
CA GLU A 269 0.09 -1.19 -3.15
C GLU A 269 -1.20 -1.60 -3.90
N VAL A 270 -1.92 -2.60 -3.37
CA VAL A 270 -3.24 -2.98 -3.89
C VAL A 270 -4.24 -1.81 -3.74
N CYS A 271 -4.24 -1.13 -2.59
CA CYS A 271 -5.06 0.07 -2.39
C CYS A 271 -4.76 1.17 -3.43
N PHE A 272 -3.48 1.46 -3.69
CA PHE A 272 -3.12 2.45 -4.70
C PHE A 272 -3.51 2.02 -6.11
N LYS A 273 -3.37 0.74 -6.44
CA LYS A 273 -3.82 0.21 -7.72
C LYS A 273 -5.34 0.35 -7.88
N ASP A 274 -6.09 0.00 -6.85
CA ASP A 274 -7.55 0.14 -6.87
C ASP A 274 -7.97 1.62 -6.97
N LEU A 275 -7.35 2.50 -6.19
CA LEU A 275 -7.58 3.95 -6.25
C LEU A 275 -7.37 4.49 -7.67
N LYS A 276 -6.20 4.21 -8.27
CA LYS A 276 -5.84 4.77 -9.58
C LYS A 276 -6.55 4.09 -10.74
N VAL A 277 -6.56 2.75 -10.78
CA VAL A 277 -7.01 2.00 -11.96
C VAL A 277 -8.49 1.67 -11.91
N LYS A 278 -9.01 1.29 -10.72
CA LYS A 278 -10.40 0.85 -10.59
C LYS A 278 -11.37 1.99 -10.30
N MET A 279 -10.91 3.01 -9.59
CA MET A 279 -11.72 4.17 -9.25
C MET A 279 -11.43 5.38 -10.14
N GLY A 280 -10.40 5.29 -11.02
CA GLY A 280 -10.06 6.35 -11.97
C GLY A 280 -9.43 7.57 -11.32
N CYS A 281 -8.85 7.45 -10.12
CA CYS A 281 -8.17 8.54 -9.43
C CYS A 281 -6.65 8.51 -9.73
N ASP A 282 -6.30 8.37 -11.00
CA ASP A 282 -4.92 8.50 -11.48
C ASP A 282 -4.48 9.96 -11.66
N ARG A 283 -5.46 10.89 -11.76
CA ARG A 283 -5.27 12.34 -11.83
C ARG A 283 -6.27 13.11 -10.98
N PHE A 284 -5.79 14.24 -10.46
CA PHE A 284 -6.66 15.22 -9.82
C PHE A 284 -7.15 16.25 -10.84
N ASP A 285 -8.34 16.00 -11.41
CA ASP A 285 -8.99 16.88 -12.39
C ASP A 285 -9.94 17.84 -11.67
N VAL A 286 -9.40 18.66 -10.78
CA VAL A 286 -10.16 19.67 -10.01
C VAL A 286 -9.45 21.04 -10.14
N SER A 287 -10.16 22.14 -9.92
CA SER A 287 -9.68 23.49 -10.20
C SER A 287 -9.24 24.29 -8.99
N SER A 288 -9.52 23.83 -7.76
CA SER A 288 -9.16 24.52 -6.52
C SER A 288 -8.59 23.58 -5.47
N GLU A 289 -7.87 24.14 -4.49
CA GLU A 289 -7.32 23.38 -3.36
C GLU A 289 -8.42 22.76 -2.49
N ASP A 290 -9.50 23.50 -2.24
CA ASP A 290 -10.64 22.98 -1.48
C ASP A 290 -11.29 21.77 -2.19
N SER A 291 -11.43 21.85 -3.53
CA SER A 291 -11.92 20.73 -4.33
C SER A 291 -10.95 19.55 -4.32
N LEU A 292 -9.64 19.80 -4.28
CA LEU A 292 -8.62 18.76 -4.14
C LEU A 292 -8.75 18.02 -2.81
N VAL A 293 -8.85 18.76 -1.71
CA VAL A 293 -9.05 18.19 -0.36
C VAL A 293 -10.34 17.40 -0.30
N GLY A 294 -11.45 17.96 -0.82
CA GLY A 294 -12.75 17.30 -0.87
C GLY A 294 -12.71 16.02 -1.70
N LYS A 295 -12.11 16.05 -2.91
CA LYS A 295 -11.95 14.87 -3.77
C LYS A 295 -11.13 13.79 -3.09
N CYS A 296 -9.98 14.14 -2.51
CA CYS A 296 -9.16 13.18 -1.76
C CYS A 296 -9.91 12.51 -0.62
N PHE A 297 -10.72 13.26 0.12
CA PHE A 297 -11.53 12.71 1.21
C PHE A 297 -12.59 11.73 0.69
N VAL A 298 -13.33 12.11 -0.34
CA VAL A 298 -14.36 11.24 -0.95
C VAL A 298 -13.73 9.96 -1.51
N GLU A 299 -12.62 10.07 -2.23
CA GLU A 299 -11.87 8.93 -2.78
C GLU A 299 -11.35 8.00 -1.68
N PHE A 300 -10.89 8.54 -0.56
CA PHE A 300 -10.46 7.75 0.59
C PHE A 300 -11.63 6.96 1.22
N ILE A 301 -12.80 7.58 1.36
CA ILE A 301 -14.01 6.90 1.87
C ILE A 301 -14.46 5.83 0.89
N ALA A 302 -14.54 6.14 -0.40
CA ALA A 302 -14.94 5.19 -1.43
C ALA A 302 -13.97 3.99 -1.49
N LEU A 303 -12.66 4.24 -1.43
CA LEU A 303 -11.66 3.18 -1.35
C LEU A 303 -11.83 2.31 -0.08
N SER A 304 -12.15 2.93 1.06
CA SER A 304 -12.38 2.21 2.31
C SER A 304 -13.58 1.27 2.23
N ILE A 305 -14.68 1.73 1.62
CA ILE A 305 -15.87 0.92 1.35
C ILE A 305 -15.52 -0.20 0.36
N ARG A 306 -14.83 0.11 -0.73
CA ARG A 306 -14.41 -0.87 -1.73
C ARG A 306 -13.58 -2.00 -1.10
N MET A 307 -12.58 -1.66 -0.29
CA MET A 307 -11.73 -2.65 0.39
C MET A 307 -12.52 -3.49 1.41
N LEU A 308 -13.51 -2.90 2.09
CA LEU A 308 -14.41 -3.63 2.97
C LEU A 308 -15.23 -4.69 2.19
N LEU A 309 -15.84 -4.30 1.09
CA LEU A 309 -16.62 -5.20 0.24
C LEU A 309 -15.75 -6.33 -0.33
N LEU A 310 -14.56 -6.02 -0.84
CA LEU A 310 -13.61 -7.03 -1.33
C LEU A 310 -13.21 -8.02 -0.24
N ASN A 311 -13.01 -7.56 1.00
CA ASN A 311 -12.71 -8.44 2.12
C ASN A 311 -13.86 -9.39 2.45
N ILE A 312 -15.10 -8.94 2.39
CA ILE A 312 -16.27 -9.79 2.57
C ILE A 312 -16.31 -10.87 1.49
N ILE A 313 -16.13 -10.48 0.23
CA ILE A 313 -16.08 -11.40 -0.91
C ILE A 313 -14.98 -12.45 -0.70
N LEU A 314 -13.76 -12.04 -0.34
CA LEU A 314 -12.64 -12.94 -0.11
C LEU A 314 -12.88 -13.92 1.06
N LYS A 315 -13.46 -13.44 2.17
CA LYS A 315 -13.81 -14.28 3.32
C LYS A 315 -14.84 -15.33 2.95
N CYS A 316 -15.84 -14.94 2.20
CA CYS A 316 -16.84 -15.85 1.73
C CYS A 316 -16.22 -16.88 0.76
N LYS A 317 -15.38 -16.50 -0.22
CA LYS A 317 -14.63 -17.44 -1.10
C LYS A 317 -13.87 -18.49 -0.31
N ARG A 318 -13.14 -18.07 0.73
CA ARG A 318 -12.40 -19.00 1.60
C ARG A 318 -13.31 -20.00 2.33
N LYS A 319 -14.57 -19.66 2.58
CA LYS A 319 -15.58 -20.56 3.17
C LYS A 319 -16.27 -21.45 2.15
N GLY A 320 -15.84 -21.41 0.88
CA GLY A 320 -16.40 -22.29 -0.18
C GLY A 320 -17.72 -21.83 -0.76
N TYR A 321 -18.18 -20.61 -0.48
CA TYR A 321 -19.37 -20.07 -1.11
C TYR A 321 -19.11 -19.86 -2.59
N LYS A 322 -20.01 -20.39 -3.43
CA LYS A 322 -20.02 -20.10 -4.88
C LYS A 322 -20.73 -18.77 -5.12
N TYR A 323 -20.08 -17.88 -5.83
CA TYR A 323 -20.61 -16.55 -6.12
C TYR A 323 -21.34 -16.54 -7.46
N PRO A 324 -22.38 -15.72 -7.58
CA PRO A 324 -22.99 -15.47 -8.87
C PRO A 324 -22.04 -14.73 -9.82
N THR A 325 -21.08 -13.94 -9.27
CA THR A 325 -20.06 -13.21 -10.04
C THR A 325 -18.72 -13.22 -9.30
N ASP A 326 -17.64 -12.99 -10.01
CA ASP A 326 -16.26 -13.08 -9.53
C ASP A 326 -15.59 -11.71 -9.32
N SER A 327 -16.27 -10.60 -9.66
CA SER A 327 -15.76 -9.24 -9.48
C SER A 327 -16.74 -8.34 -8.70
N LEU A 328 -16.17 -7.37 -7.95
CA LEU A 328 -16.97 -6.39 -7.22
C LEU A 328 -17.79 -5.51 -8.17
N GLU A 329 -17.24 -5.14 -9.31
CA GLU A 329 -17.91 -4.34 -10.33
C GLU A 329 -19.18 -5.03 -10.85
N LYS A 330 -19.10 -6.34 -11.13
CA LYS A 330 -20.28 -7.13 -11.54
C LYS A 330 -21.30 -7.25 -10.41
N ILE A 331 -20.85 -7.38 -9.16
CA ILE A 331 -21.74 -7.42 -7.99
C ILE A 331 -22.50 -6.11 -7.86
N ILE A 332 -21.81 -4.97 -7.98
CA ILE A 332 -22.45 -3.64 -7.94
C ILE A 332 -23.45 -3.50 -9.08
N HIS A 333 -23.08 -3.90 -10.29
CA HIS A 333 -23.96 -3.84 -11.46
C HIS A 333 -25.23 -4.71 -11.30
N GLU A 334 -25.12 -5.89 -10.69
CA GLU A 334 -26.30 -6.71 -10.35
C GLU A 334 -27.22 -6.02 -9.35
N LEU A 335 -26.66 -5.33 -8.36
CA LEU A 335 -27.43 -4.60 -7.36
C LEU A 335 -28.07 -3.32 -7.94
N ASP A 336 -27.47 -2.70 -8.94
CA ASP A 336 -28.01 -1.54 -9.67
C ASP A 336 -29.37 -1.85 -10.34
N GLY A 337 -29.62 -3.12 -10.65
CA GLY A 337 -30.90 -3.58 -11.18
C GLY A 337 -32.03 -3.62 -10.15
N ILE A 338 -31.75 -3.40 -8.86
CA ILE A 338 -32.79 -3.33 -7.84
C ILE A 338 -33.48 -1.96 -7.92
N SER A 339 -34.76 -1.94 -8.24
CA SER A 339 -35.52 -0.70 -8.40
C SER A 339 -36.74 -0.69 -7.51
N GLN A 340 -37.26 0.49 -7.28
CA GLN A 340 -38.48 0.72 -6.54
C GLN A 340 -39.52 1.48 -7.43
N VAL A 341 -40.78 1.24 -7.18
CA VAL A 341 -41.89 1.95 -7.82
C VAL A 341 -42.51 2.84 -6.74
N GLU A 342 -42.62 4.13 -7.02
CA GLU A 342 -43.35 5.07 -6.22
C GLU A 342 -44.70 5.35 -6.90
N TYR A 343 -45.77 5.17 -6.14
CA TYR A 343 -47.15 5.39 -6.61
C TYR A 343 -47.61 6.82 -6.28
N THR A 344 -48.60 7.32 -6.99
CA THR A 344 -49.17 8.68 -6.79
C THR A 344 -49.68 8.96 -5.41
N ASN A 345 -50.00 7.95 -4.63
CA ASN A 345 -50.44 8.05 -3.25
C ASN A 345 -49.30 8.05 -2.26
N GLY A 346 -48.02 8.13 -2.71
CA GLY A 346 -46.83 8.09 -1.87
C GLY A 346 -46.42 6.69 -1.39
N PHE A 347 -47.10 5.66 -1.87
CA PHE A 347 -46.72 4.28 -1.57
C PHE A 347 -45.48 3.88 -2.39
N VAL A 348 -44.53 3.21 -1.76
CA VAL A 348 -43.28 2.74 -2.40
C VAL A 348 -43.24 1.22 -2.33
N SER A 349 -42.94 0.58 -3.45
CA SER A 349 -42.78 -0.87 -3.55
C SER A 349 -41.49 -1.24 -4.24
N LEU A 350 -40.76 -2.20 -3.73
CA LEU A 350 -39.63 -2.82 -4.45
C LEU A 350 -40.12 -3.69 -5.59
N MET A 351 -39.42 -3.60 -6.73
CA MET A 351 -39.56 -4.57 -7.80
C MET A 351 -39.06 -5.95 -7.39
N ASP A 352 -39.43 -6.99 -8.17
CA ASP A 352 -38.98 -8.35 -7.88
C ASP A 352 -37.46 -8.45 -7.87
N VAL A 353 -36.90 -8.89 -6.72
CA VAL A 353 -35.45 -9.09 -6.53
C VAL A 353 -35.09 -10.51 -7.00
N SER A 354 -34.13 -10.62 -7.88
CA SER A 354 -33.68 -11.91 -8.43
C SER A 354 -33.01 -12.78 -7.35
N LYS A 355 -32.95 -14.10 -7.62
CA LYS A 355 -32.20 -15.03 -6.73
C LYS A 355 -30.74 -14.63 -6.56
N THR A 356 -30.10 -14.12 -7.62
CA THR A 356 -28.73 -13.63 -7.62
C THR A 356 -28.57 -12.43 -6.69
N GLN A 357 -29.45 -11.43 -6.81
CA GLN A 357 -29.46 -10.25 -5.96
C GLN A 357 -29.69 -10.61 -4.49
N HIS A 358 -30.62 -11.51 -4.19
CA HIS A 358 -30.83 -12.03 -2.84
C HIS A 358 -29.58 -12.71 -2.27
N GLN A 359 -28.85 -13.50 -3.08
CA GLN A 359 -27.60 -14.13 -2.62
C GLN A 359 -26.53 -13.09 -2.32
N ILE A 360 -26.41 -12.04 -3.16
CA ILE A 360 -25.47 -10.93 -2.94
C ILE A 360 -25.82 -10.17 -1.65
N LEU A 361 -27.09 -9.79 -1.46
CA LEU A 361 -27.54 -9.08 -0.27
C LEU A 361 -27.24 -9.89 1.02
N ARG A 362 -27.53 -11.19 1.02
CA ARG A 362 -27.20 -12.09 2.15
C ARG A 362 -25.69 -12.16 2.43
N MET A 363 -24.87 -12.14 1.38
CA MET A 363 -23.41 -12.14 1.54
C MET A 363 -22.93 -10.90 2.28
N PHE A 364 -23.55 -9.75 2.05
CA PHE A 364 -23.23 -8.49 2.73
C PHE A 364 -24.03 -8.30 4.03
N HIS A 365 -24.76 -9.32 4.49
CA HIS A 365 -25.64 -9.24 5.66
C HIS A 365 -26.74 -8.18 5.53
N CYS A 366 -27.11 -7.86 4.31
CA CYS A 366 -28.25 -6.99 4.03
C CYS A 366 -29.54 -7.81 3.96
N THR A 367 -30.57 -7.35 4.62
CA THR A 367 -31.92 -7.94 4.55
C THR A 367 -32.85 -6.93 3.88
N ILE A 368 -33.70 -7.41 3.00
CA ILE A 368 -34.82 -6.61 2.49
C ILE A 368 -35.91 -6.72 3.55
N PRO A 369 -36.46 -5.60 4.09
CA PRO A 369 -37.53 -5.65 5.07
C PRO A 369 -38.75 -6.41 4.54
N ASP A 370 -39.33 -7.30 5.35
CA ASP A 370 -40.49 -8.12 4.92
C ASP A 370 -41.73 -7.26 4.58
N ASP A 371 -41.83 -6.07 5.13
CA ASP A 371 -42.88 -5.09 4.85
C ASP A 371 -42.91 -4.62 3.40
N TYR A 372 -41.74 -4.67 2.71
CA TYR A 372 -41.67 -4.40 1.27
C TYR A 372 -42.43 -5.44 0.42
N TYR A 373 -42.63 -6.64 0.94
CA TYR A 373 -43.32 -7.73 0.25
C TYR A 373 -44.75 -7.96 0.73
N SER A 374 -45.01 -7.76 2.04
CA SER A 374 -46.28 -8.16 2.68
C SER A 374 -47.47 -7.20 2.45
N ASN A 375 -47.20 -5.94 2.25
CA ASN A 375 -48.27 -4.93 2.06
C ASN A 375 -48.72 -4.79 0.59
N ASN A 376 -48.12 -5.54 -0.35
CA ASN A 376 -48.19 -5.23 -1.77
C ASN A 376 -49.22 -6.00 -2.57
N LEU A 377 -49.48 -7.25 -2.28
CA LEU A 377 -50.40 -8.05 -3.10
C LEU A 377 -51.85 -7.72 -2.86
N ALA A 378 -52.23 -7.23 -1.70
CA ALA A 378 -53.61 -6.87 -1.40
C ALA A 378 -53.98 -5.45 -1.83
N SER A 379 -53.04 -4.49 -1.75
CA SER A 379 -53.29 -3.08 -2.14
C SER A 379 -53.14 -2.81 -3.65
N LEU A 380 -52.24 -3.53 -4.34
CA LEU A 380 -52.03 -3.38 -5.79
C LEU A 380 -53.22 -3.81 -6.64
N ARG A 381 -54.10 -4.67 -6.15
CA ARG A 381 -55.34 -5.06 -6.84
C ARG A 381 -56.40 -3.96 -6.85
N SER A 382 -56.21 -2.89 -6.07
CA SER A 382 -57.22 -1.80 -5.96
C SER A 382 -56.80 -0.45 -6.56
N GLN A 383 -55.56 -0.26 -7.03
CA GLN A 383 -55.07 1.04 -7.53
C GLN A 383 -54.20 0.94 -8.79
N ASN A 384 -54.69 1.50 -9.88
CA ASN A 384 -54.08 1.44 -11.25
C ASN A 384 -53.23 2.66 -11.62
N SER A 385 -52.33 3.17 -10.76
CA SER A 385 -51.52 4.32 -11.12
C SER A 385 -50.04 4.22 -10.69
N ILE A 386 -49.18 3.95 -11.67
CA ILE A 386 -47.71 3.97 -11.50
C ILE A 386 -47.20 5.27 -12.12
N LEU A 387 -46.41 6.06 -11.37
CA LEU A 387 -45.86 7.34 -11.83
C LEU A 387 -44.37 7.36 -12.09
N HIS A 388 -43.57 6.69 -11.26
CA HIS A 388 -42.13 6.71 -11.41
C HIS A 388 -41.46 5.39 -11.01
N VAL A 389 -40.42 5.02 -11.75
CA VAL A 389 -39.52 3.93 -11.39
C VAL A 389 -38.15 4.54 -11.13
N ASN A 390 -37.65 4.43 -9.89
CA ASN A 390 -36.33 4.90 -9.51
C ASN A 390 -35.43 3.72 -9.17
N ASN A 391 -34.21 3.71 -9.69
CA ASN A 391 -33.19 2.75 -9.28
C ASN A 391 -32.63 3.14 -7.90
N ILE A 392 -32.62 2.19 -6.98
CA ILE A 392 -32.16 2.43 -5.59
C ILE A 392 -30.66 2.74 -5.55
N PHE A 393 -29.91 2.30 -6.56
CA PHE A 393 -28.46 2.47 -6.68
C PHE A 393 -28.05 3.43 -7.82
N ASP A 394 -29.01 4.22 -8.36
CA ASP A 394 -28.70 5.16 -9.44
C ASP A 394 -27.72 6.24 -8.94
N SER A 395 -26.56 6.28 -9.56
CA SER A 395 -25.50 7.23 -9.26
C SER A 395 -25.85 8.68 -9.62
N THR A 396 -26.97 8.91 -10.29
CA THR A 396 -27.44 10.25 -10.73
C THR A 396 -28.34 10.94 -9.73
N THR A 397 -28.90 10.22 -8.76
CA THR A 397 -29.76 10.79 -7.71
C THR A 397 -29.04 10.91 -6.37
N HIS A 398 -28.78 12.15 -5.94
CA HIS A 398 -28.09 12.50 -4.70
C HIS A 398 -28.94 12.22 -3.44
N HIS A 399 -29.31 10.99 -3.16
CA HIS A 399 -29.84 10.62 -1.86
C HIS A 399 -28.98 9.53 -1.24
N PRO A 400 -28.31 9.82 -0.08
CA PRO A 400 -27.49 8.82 0.58
C PRO A 400 -28.37 7.74 1.20
N LEU A 401 -28.14 6.48 0.83
CA LEU A 401 -28.56 5.35 1.64
C LEU A 401 -27.85 5.45 2.98
N ILE A 402 -28.61 5.59 4.07
CA ILE A 402 -28.09 5.42 5.41
C ILE A 402 -27.82 3.93 5.61
N ILE A 403 -26.53 3.58 5.63
CA ILE A 403 -26.03 2.24 6.02
C ILE A 403 -25.72 2.25 7.51
#